data_3dbf2421cc89465a1e913d4586b0c6c9
#
_entry.id   3dbf2421cc89465a1e913d4586b0c6c9
#
_cell.length_a   1.000
_cell.length_b   1.000
_cell.length_c   1.000
_cell.angle_alpha   90.00
_cell.angle_beta   90.00
_cell.angle_gamma   90.00
#
_symmetry.space_group_name_H-M   'P 1'
#
loop_
_entity.id
_entity.type
_entity.pdbx_description
1 polymer ?
#
loop_
_entity_poly.entity_id
_entity_poly.type
_entity_poly.pdbx_seq_one_letter_code
_entity_poly.pdbx_strand_id
1 'polypeptide(L)'
;MDMTKKKYSLVGWLLAALLLLPTACSTPAYISYLRDLEYNIPYESITAPELKLKVDDRISIQVFSINAELAAPFNTGAGLTDGVQESPLTSTYGVDARGDIEFPVLGTLHVEGMTLKQVQNMIADAIRQKGYIKDPVVKAELTNFTVTVLGETGQDVMAVEGQRINILELIARSGGVTPYAKLPDVTVVRTNGDERMAYSINLQSKDLYLSPVFYLEQNDLVYVKPRGLRLSTDGDLFLRILMSETNLVKFHARFLQQ
;
A
#
# COMPACT_ATOMS: atom_id res chain seq x y z
N MET A 1 7.20 -73.12 3.28
CA MET A 1 7.37 -72.42 2.01
C MET A 1 6.27 -71.36 1.86
N ASP A 2 6.07 -70.51 2.91
CA ASP A 2 4.90 -69.56 2.88
C ASP A 2 5.14 -68.13 3.45
N MET A 3 6.34 -67.91 4.01
CA MET A 3 6.64 -66.60 4.58
C MET A 3 7.07 -65.54 3.56
N THR A 4 7.54 -65.89 2.38
CA THR A 4 7.99 -65.02 1.33
C THR A 4 6.82 -64.38 0.56
N LYS A 5 5.76 -65.17 0.30
CA LYS A 5 4.56 -64.62 -0.40
C LYS A 5 3.82 -63.58 0.40
N LYS A 6 3.82 -63.65 1.74
CA LYS A 6 3.16 -62.69 2.63
C LYS A 6 3.90 -61.37 2.70
N LYS A 7 5.25 -61.35 2.58
CA LYS A 7 6.06 -60.11 2.52
C LYS A 7 5.84 -59.32 1.23
N TYR A 8 5.76 -59.98 0.08
CA TYR A 8 5.50 -59.28 -1.19
C TYR A 8 4.08 -58.74 -1.28
N SER A 9 3.09 -59.34 -0.65
CA SER A 9 1.73 -58.83 -0.55
C SER A 9 1.68 -57.56 0.29
N LEU A 10 2.38 -57.47 1.42
CA LEU A 10 2.43 -56.28 2.27
C LEU A 10 3.14 -55.12 1.60
N VAL A 11 4.24 -55.37 0.88
CA VAL A 11 4.98 -54.35 0.13
C VAL A 11 4.14 -53.81 -1.06
N GLY A 12 3.39 -54.73 -1.73
CA GLY A 12 2.46 -54.34 -2.79
C GLY A 12 1.33 -53.43 -2.29
N TRP A 13 0.76 -53.71 -1.11
CA TRP A 13 -0.25 -52.87 -0.48
C TRP A 13 0.29 -51.50 -0.02
N LEU A 14 1.52 -51.45 0.49
CA LEU A 14 2.21 -50.21 0.88
C LEU A 14 2.53 -49.35 -0.34
N LEU A 15 2.96 -49.95 -1.46
CA LEU A 15 3.19 -49.25 -2.71
C LEU A 15 1.88 -48.71 -3.33
N ALA A 16 0.80 -49.49 -3.27
CA ALA A 16 -0.52 -49.09 -3.72
C ALA A 16 -1.10 -47.94 -2.87
N ALA A 17 -0.89 -47.97 -1.54
CA ALA A 17 -1.29 -46.92 -0.63
C ALA A 17 -0.49 -45.62 -0.85
N LEU A 18 0.79 -45.71 -1.22
CA LEU A 18 1.65 -44.58 -1.56
C LEU A 18 1.22 -43.90 -2.88
N LEU A 19 0.68 -44.68 -3.83
CA LEU A 19 0.14 -44.15 -5.12
C LEU A 19 -1.22 -43.47 -4.97
N LEU A 20 -1.93 -43.71 -3.85
CA LEU A 20 -3.22 -43.08 -3.53
C LEU A 20 -3.11 -41.81 -2.71
N LEU A 21 -1.90 -41.31 -2.40
CA LEU A 21 -1.73 -40.00 -1.81
C LEU A 21 -2.24 -38.96 -2.82
N PRO A 22 -3.35 -38.28 -2.53
CA PRO A 22 -3.83 -37.24 -3.43
C PRO A 22 -2.73 -36.18 -3.51
N THR A 23 -2.16 -35.99 -4.67
CA THR A 23 -1.38 -34.79 -4.96
C THR A 23 -2.34 -33.64 -4.77
N ALA A 24 -2.32 -33.02 -3.60
CA ALA A 24 -3.01 -31.78 -3.33
C ALA A 24 -2.33 -30.66 -4.15
N CYS A 25 -2.47 -30.74 -5.47
CA CYS A 25 -2.20 -29.62 -6.36
C CYS A 25 -3.18 -28.53 -5.93
N SER A 26 -2.70 -27.60 -5.12
CA SER A 26 -3.38 -26.33 -4.89
C SER A 26 -3.48 -25.63 -6.25
N THR A 27 -4.60 -25.81 -6.92
CA THR A 27 -4.92 -25.04 -8.13
C THR A 27 -4.87 -23.57 -7.76
N PRO A 28 -4.11 -22.74 -8.49
CA PRO A 28 -4.11 -21.30 -8.27
C PRO A 28 -5.55 -20.82 -8.37
N ALA A 29 -6.04 -20.19 -7.30
CA ALA A 29 -7.40 -19.73 -7.28
C ALA A 29 -7.56 -18.60 -8.26
N TYR A 30 -8.62 -18.66 -9.05
CA TYR A 30 -8.98 -17.60 -9.98
C TYR A 30 -9.17 -16.27 -9.23
N ILE A 31 -8.36 -15.26 -9.58
CA ILE A 31 -8.47 -13.91 -9.03
C ILE A 31 -9.68 -13.26 -9.68
N SER A 32 -10.70 -12.93 -8.89
CA SER A 32 -11.87 -12.19 -9.36
C SER A 32 -12.25 -11.16 -8.31
N TYR A 33 -12.31 -9.91 -8.72
CA TYR A 33 -12.83 -8.79 -7.93
C TYR A 33 -14.33 -8.64 -8.16
N LEU A 34 -15.05 -8.09 -7.20
CA LEU A 34 -16.43 -7.62 -7.34
C LEU A 34 -17.35 -8.64 -8.03
N ARG A 35 -17.40 -9.88 -7.51
CA ARG A 35 -18.11 -11.02 -8.13
C ARG A 35 -19.63 -10.87 -8.14
N ASP A 36 -20.14 -10.04 -7.27
CA ASP A 36 -21.56 -9.80 -7.02
C ASP A 36 -22.10 -8.55 -7.72
N LEU A 37 -21.32 -7.97 -8.66
CA LEU A 37 -21.80 -6.87 -9.48
C LEU A 37 -22.84 -7.35 -10.48
N GLU A 38 -23.94 -6.62 -10.53
CA GLU A 38 -24.97 -6.73 -11.56
C GLU A 38 -24.75 -5.62 -12.61
N TYR A 39 -24.93 -5.91 -13.87
CA TYR A 39 -24.65 -4.94 -14.92
C TYR A 39 -25.81 -3.97 -15.12
N ASN A 40 -25.48 -2.72 -15.47
CA ASN A 40 -26.45 -1.66 -15.79
C ASN A 40 -27.37 -1.23 -14.63
N ILE A 41 -26.93 -1.47 -13.39
CA ILE A 41 -27.62 -1.04 -12.17
C ILE A 41 -26.69 -0.08 -11.40
N PRO A 42 -27.19 1.09 -10.95
CA PRO A 42 -26.38 1.99 -10.11
C PRO A 42 -26.15 1.37 -8.73
N TYR A 43 -24.95 1.52 -8.20
CA TYR A 43 -24.59 1.10 -6.84
C TYR A 43 -24.37 2.32 -5.96
N GLU A 44 -24.76 2.20 -4.71
CA GLU A 44 -24.36 3.17 -3.69
C GLU A 44 -22.85 3.09 -3.46
N SER A 45 -22.25 4.25 -3.29
CA SER A 45 -20.84 4.41 -2.99
C SER A 45 -20.67 5.55 -2.00
N ILE A 46 -19.71 5.40 -1.09
CA ILE A 46 -19.35 6.52 -0.22
C ILE A 46 -18.77 7.66 -1.04
N THR A 47 -19.10 8.88 -0.63
CA THR A 47 -18.44 10.06 -1.18
C THR A 47 -16.99 10.09 -0.71
N ALA A 48 -16.08 10.39 -1.63
CA ALA A 48 -14.67 10.54 -1.26
C ALA A 48 -14.53 11.66 -0.21
N PRO A 49 -13.93 11.38 0.95
CA PRO A 49 -13.71 12.39 1.97
C PRO A 49 -12.76 13.47 1.44
N GLU A 50 -12.93 14.70 1.89
CA GLU A 50 -11.95 15.74 1.64
C GLU A 50 -10.70 15.47 2.48
N LEU A 51 -9.54 15.50 1.83
CA LEU A 51 -8.26 15.36 2.48
C LEU A 51 -8.02 16.57 3.37
N LYS A 52 -7.82 16.33 4.67
CA LYS A 52 -7.45 17.33 5.67
C LYS A 52 -6.01 17.13 6.07
N LEU A 53 -5.28 18.24 6.17
CA LEU A 53 -3.89 18.23 6.59
C LEU A 53 -3.73 17.78 8.04
N LYS A 54 -2.68 17.03 8.29
CA LYS A 54 -2.29 16.50 9.60
C LYS A 54 -0.85 16.94 9.93
N VAL A 55 -0.47 16.81 11.18
CA VAL A 55 0.93 16.95 11.60
C VAL A 55 1.82 16.00 10.76
N ASP A 56 3.04 16.42 10.46
CA ASP A 56 4.02 15.74 9.59
C ASP A 56 3.67 15.70 8.08
N ASP A 57 2.56 16.29 7.67
CA ASP A 57 2.28 16.47 6.25
C ASP A 57 3.28 17.44 5.61
N ARG A 58 3.60 17.18 4.34
CA ARG A 58 4.43 18.07 3.54
C ARG A 58 3.64 18.60 2.36
N ILE A 59 3.52 19.92 2.29
CA ILE A 59 2.77 20.60 1.24
C ILE A 59 3.69 21.48 0.40
N SER A 60 3.59 21.35 -0.90
CA SER A 60 4.17 22.29 -1.85
C SER A 60 3.20 23.45 -2.05
N ILE A 61 3.66 24.68 -1.89
CA ILE A 61 2.84 25.87 -2.09
C ILE A 61 3.54 26.77 -3.08
N GLN A 62 2.80 27.21 -4.10
CA GLN A 62 3.28 28.12 -5.12
C GLN A 62 2.30 29.29 -5.26
N VAL A 63 2.84 30.51 -5.30
CA VAL A 63 2.10 31.75 -5.51
C VAL A 63 2.39 32.27 -6.92
N PHE A 64 1.33 32.54 -7.65
CA PHE A 64 1.41 33.12 -8.99
C PHE A 64 0.75 34.52 -9.01
N SER A 65 1.28 35.35 -9.84
CA SER A 65 0.74 36.71 -10.12
C SER A 65 0.99 37.06 -11.58
N ILE A 66 0.22 37.98 -12.12
CA ILE A 66 0.48 38.54 -13.45
C ILE A 66 1.89 39.18 -13.51
N ASN A 67 2.32 39.81 -12.43
CA ASN A 67 3.70 40.23 -12.25
C ASN A 67 4.48 39.20 -11.41
N ALA A 68 5.35 38.44 -12.07
CA ALA A 68 6.13 37.41 -11.43
C ALA A 68 7.07 37.92 -10.33
N GLU A 69 7.58 39.17 -10.44
CA GLU A 69 8.45 39.78 -9.43
C GLU A 69 7.74 39.93 -8.08
N LEU A 70 6.43 40.21 -8.08
CA LEU A 70 5.63 40.33 -6.86
C LEU A 70 5.38 38.97 -6.19
N ALA A 71 5.39 37.90 -6.96
CA ALA A 71 5.21 36.54 -6.44
C ALA A 71 6.52 35.91 -5.91
N ALA A 72 7.67 36.36 -6.42
CA ALA A 72 8.97 35.78 -6.08
C ALA A 72 9.26 35.69 -4.57
N PRO A 73 8.97 36.70 -3.72
CA PRO A 73 9.23 36.63 -2.28
C PRO A 73 8.44 35.53 -1.55
N PHE A 74 7.29 35.10 -2.10
CA PHE A 74 6.46 34.04 -1.52
C PHE A 74 6.89 32.63 -1.95
N ASN A 75 7.69 32.57 -3.01
CA ASN A 75 8.19 31.28 -3.57
C ASN A 75 9.65 30.98 -3.20
N THR A 76 10.26 31.82 -2.35
CA THR A 76 11.58 31.56 -1.77
C THR A 76 11.43 30.48 -0.69
N GLY A 77 11.55 29.22 -1.07
CA GLY A 77 11.30 28.08 -0.19
C GLY A 77 12.19 28.06 1.04
N ALA A 78 11.62 27.62 2.15
CA ALA A 78 12.35 27.21 3.36
C ALA A 78 13.06 25.86 3.15
N GLY A 79 13.98 25.81 2.22
CA GLY A 79 14.73 24.61 1.84
C GLY A 79 16.18 24.90 1.55
N LEU A 80 16.81 25.80 2.31
CA LEU A 80 18.28 25.91 2.34
C LEU A 80 18.83 24.96 3.40
N THR A 81 18.65 23.65 3.21
CA THR A 81 19.48 22.64 3.87
C THR A 81 20.42 22.07 2.83
N ASP A 82 21.69 22.45 2.98
CA ASP A 82 22.91 21.84 2.44
C ASP A 82 22.85 21.23 1.02
N GLY A 83 23.09 22.08 0.01
CA GLY A 83 23.90 21.68 -1.17
C GLY A 83 23.20 20.89 -2.27
N VAL A 84 21.93 20.58 -2.19
CA VAL A 84 21.18 20.01 -3.31
C VAL A 84 20.37 21.12 -3.97
N GLN A 85 20.74 21.48 -5.18
CA GLN A 85 19.97 22.38 -6.04
C GLN A 85 18.67 21.68 -6.45
N GLU A 86 17.69 21.64 -5.53
CA GLU A 86 16.32 21.34 -5.92
C GLU A 86 15.79 22.50 -6.78
N SER A 87 15.06 22.13 -7.82
CA SER A 87 14.53 23.05 -8.82
C SER A 87 13.89 24.29 -8.14
N PRO A 88 14.18 25.52 -8.54
CA PRO A 88 13.79 26.74 -7.80
C PRO A 88 12.30 27.03 -7.76
N LEU A 89 11.43 26.08 -8.11
CA LEU A 89 10.00 26.26 -8.28
C LEU A 89 9.11 25.48 -7.29
N THR A 90 9.67 24.72 -6.36
CA THR A 90 8.85 23.91 -5.42
C THR A 90 9.24 24.19 -3.98
N SER A 91 8.59 25.17 -3.37
CA SER A 91 8.72 25.42 -1.93
C SER A 91 7.85 24.40 -1.17
N THR A 92 8.50 23.48 -0.45
CA THR A 92 7.80 22.47 0.36
C THR A 92 7.86 22.89 1.82
N TYR A 93 6.70 22.84 2.49
CA TYR A 93 6.51 23.20 3.89
C TYR A 93 6.05 21.98 4.67
N GLY A 94 6.69 21.69 5.81
CA GLY A 94 6.25 20.66 6.75
C GLY A 94 5.27 21.24 7.76
N VAL A 95 4.20 20.50 8.05
CA VAL A 95 3.26 20.83 9.15
C VAL A 95 3.91 20.37 10.46
N ASP A 96 4.17 21.34 11.35
CA ASP A 96 4.83 21.07 12.64
C ASP A 96 3.89 20.42 13.66
N ALA A 97 4.43 20.08 14.85
CA ALA A 97 3.67 19.43 15.93
C ALA A 97 2.52 20.29 16.49
N ARG A 98 2.45 21.58 16.15
CA ARG A 98 1.35 22.47 16.53
C ARG A 98 0.33 22.62 15.43
N GLY A 99 0.55 21.96 14.28
CA GLY A 99 -0.29 22.06 13.10
C GLY A 99 0.00 23.30 12.23
N ASP A 100 1.18 23.91 12.39
CA ASP A 100 1.56 25.15 11.75
C ASP A 100 2.58 24.94 10.63
N ILE A 101 2.61 25.86 9.66
CA ILE A 101 3.68 26.01 8.67
C ILE A 101 4.30 27.40 8.77
N GLU A 102 5.61 27.50 8.52
CA GLU A 102 6.29 28.80 8.36
C GLU A 102 6.28 29.21 6.89
N PHE A 103 5.44 30.21 6.55
CA PHE A 103 5.29 30.66 5.18
C PHE A 103 5.98 32.02 4.96
N PRO A 104 6.79 32.18 3.88
CA PRO A 104 7.52 33.41 3.62
C PRO A 104 6.60 34.65 3.62
N VAL A 105 7.09 35.75 4.18
CA VAL A 105 6.39 37.05 4.24
C VAL A 105 5.14 37.07 5.14
N LEU A 106 4.41 35.94 5.24
CA LEU A 106 3.19 35.85 6.06
C LEU A 106 3.48 35.39 7.48
N GLY A 107 4.59 34.63 7.72
CA GLY A 107 4.94 34.04 9.00
C GLY A 107 4.23 32.72 9.25
N THR A 108 4.00 32.40 10.52
CA THR A 108 3.36 31.16 10.97
C THR A 108 1.88 31.13 10.59
N LEU A 109 1.46 30.04 9.94
CA LEU A 109 0.07 29.82 9.52
C LEU A 109 -0.41 28.45 10.03
N HIS A 110 -1.53 28.44 10.74
CA HIS A 110 -2.16 27.21 11.20
C HIS A 110 -2.91 26.52 10.05
N VAL A 111 -2.56 25.27 9.74
CA VAL A 111 -3.10 24.52 8.59
C VAL A 111 -3.66 23.15 8.95
N GLU A 112 -3.43 22.65 10.18
CA GLU A 112 -3.98 21.36 10.61
C GLU A 112 -5.51 21.33 10.54
N GLY A 113 -6.07 20.23 10.05
CA GLY A 113 -7.51 20.06 9.86
C GLY A 113 -8.10 20.82 8.67
N MET A 114 -7.32 21.69 8.01
CA MET A 114 -7.74 22.38 6.78
C MET A 114 -7.59 21.49 5.55
N THR A 115 -8.45 21.72 4.56
CA THR A 115 -8.24 21.17 3.22
C THR A 115 -7.22 22.01 2.46
N LEU A 116 -6.55 21.44 1.45
CA LEU A 116 -5.63 22.19 0.60
C LEU A 116 -6.30 23.42 -0.02
N LYS A 117 -7.60 23.34 -0.34
CA LYS A 117 -8.37 24.46 -0.88
C LYS A 117 -8.56 25.60 0.15
N GLN A 118 -8.78 25.25 1.41
CA GLN A 118 -8.86 26.23 2.48
C GLN A 118 -7.53 26.93 2.70
N VAL A 119 -6.41 26.18 2.69
CA VAL A 119 -5.05 26.74 2.78
C VAL A 119 -4.76 27.69 1.61
N GLN A 120 -5.09 27.28 0.37
CA GLN A 120 -4.94 28.14 -0.81
C GLN A 120 -5.69 29.47 -0.65
N ASN A 121 -6.95 29.41 -0.22
CA ASN A 121 -7.78 30.60 -0.03
C ASN A 121 -7.23 31.48 1.10
N MET A 122 -6.87 30.90 2.24
CA MET A 122 -6.30 31.62 3.39
C MET A 122 -5.05 32.40 3.00
N ILE A 123 -4.11 31.77 2.29
CA ILE A 123 -2.87 32.41 1.83
C ILE A 123 -3.18 33.51 0.83
N ALA A 124 -4.04 33.24 -0.16
CA ALA A 124 -4.43 34.24 -1.17
C ALA A 124 -5.10 35.47 -0.53
N ASP A 125 -5.97 35.24 0.45
CA ASP A 125 -6.66 36.33 1.17
C ASP A 125 -5.67 37.12 2.03
N ALA A 126 -4.75 36.49 2.73
CA ALA A 126 -3.72 37.14 3.50
C ALA A 126 -2.79 38.03 2.64
N ILE A 127 -2.38 37.55 1.47
CA ILE A 127 -1.56 38.32 0.50
C ILE A 127 -2.34 39.50 -0.02
N ARG A 128 -3.62 39.32 -0.34
CA ARG A 128 -4.50 40.40 -0.85
C ARG A 128 -4.78 41.47 0.20
N GLN A 129 -5.10 41.05 1.44
CA GLN A 129 -5.41 42.00 2.54
C GLN A 129 -4.21 42.86 2.94
N LYS A 130 -3.00 42.28 2.89
CA LYS A 130 -1.77 43.04 3.14
C LYS A 130 -1.33 43.92 1.96
N GLY A 131 -2.06 43.87 0.84
CA GLY A 131 -1.78 44.71 -0.34
C GLY A 131 -0.55 44.29 -1.16
N TYR A 132 0.01 43.08 -0.93
CA TYR A 132 1.20 42.65 -1.65
C TYR A 132 0.93 42.34 -3.12
N ILE A 133 -0.16 41.61 -3.37
CA ILE A 133 -0.60 41.25 -4.70
C ILE A 133 -2.13 41.42 -4.77
N LYS A 134 -2.61 42.04 -5.83
CA LYS A 134 -4.05 42.33 -6.01
C LYS A 134 -4.83 41.03 -6.30
N ASP A 135 -4.31 40.21 -7.20
CA ASP A 135 -4.95 38.97 -7.68
C ASP A 135 -3.99 37.76 -7.56
N PRO A 136 -3.66 37.31 -6.34
CA PRO A 136 -2.77 36.18 -6.15
C PRO A 136 -3.50 34.88 -6.50
N VAL A 137 -2.83 33.98 -7.22
CA VAL A 137 -3.26 32.62 -7.44
C VAL A 137 -2.34 31.69 -6.64
N VAL A 138 -2.90 30.94 -5.70
CA VAL A 138 -2.15 30.03 -4.84
C VAL A 138 -2.47 28.60 -5.23
N LYS A 139 -1.43 27.80 -5.48
CA LYS A 139 -1.50 26.36 -5.74
C LYS A 139 -0.87 25.65 -4.56
N ALA A 140 -1.55 24.66 -4.00
CA ALA A 140 -1.02 23.83 -2.92
C ALA A 140 -1.27 22.37 -3.24
N GLU A 141 -0.26 21.54 -3.02
CA GLU A 141 -0.29 20.10 -3.28
C GLU A 141 0.38 19.35 -2.13
N LEU A 142 -0.18 18.20 -1.73
CA LEU A 142 0.45 17.33 -0.75
C LEU A 142 1.54 16.51 -1.46
N THR A 143 2.77 16.51 -0.89
CA THR A 143 3.95 15.91 -1.55
C THR A 143 4.39 14.58 -0.94
N ASN A 144 3.90 14.25 0.26
CA ASN A 144 4.28 13.04 0.97
C ASN A 144 3.13 12.05 1.19
N PHE A 145 2.08 12.11 0.33
CA PHE A 145 1.01 11.13 0.44
C PHE A 145 1.53 9.74 0.05
N THR A 146 1.63 8.86 1.03
CA THR A 146 2.05 7.47 0.83
C THR A 146 1.07 6.51 1.48
N VAL A 147 0.92 5.33 0.87
CA VAL A 147 0.18 4.20 1.43
C VAL A 147 1.12 2.99 1.40
N THR A 148 1.19 2.27 2.51
CA THR A 148 1.98 1.05 2.61
C THR A 148 1.14 -0.15 2.22
N VAL A 149 1.66 -1.01 1.34
CA VAL A 149 1.00 -2.25 0.93
C VAL A 149 1.89 -3.41 1.33
N LEU A 150 1.34 -4.39 2.03
CA LEU A 150 2.08 -5.58 2.47
C LEU A 150 1.37 -6.86 2.04
N GLY A 151 2.14 -7.92 1.89
CA GLY A 151 1.64 -9.29 1.68
C GLY A 151 1.63 -9.71 0.21
N GLU A 152 0.50 -10.26 -0.26
CA GLU A 152 0.39 -10.88 -1.58
C GLU A 152 0.14 -9.84 -2.70
N THR A 153 1.05 -8.85 -2.82
CA THR A 153 1.06 -7.78 -3.83
C THR A 153 2.45 -7.62 -4.45
N GLY A 154 2.58 -6.78 -5.50
CA GLY A 154 3.83 -6.57 -6.22
C GLY A 154 4.74 -5.47 -5.67
N GLN A 155 4.24 -4.52 -4.85
CA GLN A 155 5.00 -3.39 -4.31
C GLN A 155 4.63 -3.13 -2.86
N ASP A 156 5.63 -2.66 -2.07
CA ASP A 156 5.49 -2.51 -0.61
C ASP A 156 5.06 -1.09 -0.17
N VAL A 157 5.57 -0.04 -0.79
CA VAL A 157 5.22 1.36 -0.47
C VAL A 157 4.91 2.11 -1.75
N MET A 158 3.78 2.82 -1.75
CA MET A 158 3.33 3.59 -2.89
C MET A 158 3.15 5.06 -2.54
N ALA A 159 3.85 5.91 -3.27
CA ALA A 159 3.54 7.33 -3.33
C ALA A 159 2.25 7.54 -4.15
N VAL A 160 1.34 8.33 -3.61
CA VAL A 160 0.08 8.66 -4.26
C VAL A 160 0.20 10.05 -4.88
N GLU A 161 0.14 10.10 -6.18
CA GLU A 161 0.04 11.37 -6.89
C GLU A 161 -1.40 11.88 -6.81
N GLY A 162 -1.57 13.12 -6.35
CA GLY A 162 -2.88 13.73 -6.14
C GLY A 162 -3.38 13.63 -4.70
N GLN A 163 -4.68 13.78 -4.51
CA GLN A 163 -5.29 13.91 -3.17
C GLN A 163 -6.12 12.69 -2.78
N ARG A 164 -6.26 11.70 -3.64
CA ARG A 164 -7.15 10.55 -3.44
C ARG A 164 -6.61 9.32 -4.12
N ILE A 165 -6.78 8.21 -3.45
CA ILE A 165 -6.63 6.88 -4.02
C ILE A 165 -7.68 5.96 -3.37
N ASN A 166 -8.29 5.09 -4.15
CA ASN A 166 -9.13 4.04 -3.60
C ASN A 166 -8.36 2.71 -3.56
N ILE A 167 -8.89 1.76 -2.79
CA ILE A 167 -8.24 0.47 -2.57
C ILE A 167 -8.01 -0.33 -3.87
N LEU A 168 -8.94 -0.27 -4.83
CA LEU A 168 -8.80 -0.98 -6.10
C LEU A 168 -7.71 -0.36 -6.97
N GLU A 169 -7.64 0.97 -6.98
CA GLU A 169 -6.59 1.70 -7.67
C GLU A 169 -5.21 1.44 -7.04
N LEU A 170 -5.13 1.43 -5.71
CA LEU A 170 -3.90 1.07 -5.00
C LEU A 170 -3.43 -0.33 -5.40
N ILE A 171 -4.31 -1.32 -5.36
CA ILE A 171 -3.99 -2.70 -5.76
C ILE A 171 -3.55 -2.76 -7.23
N ALA A 172 -4.22 -2.04 -8.12
CA ALA A 172 -3.83 -2.00 -9.53
C ALA A 172 -2.45 -1.38 -9.73
N ARG A 173 -2.16 -0.26 -9.05
CA ARG A 173 -0.85 0.42 -9.10
C ARG A 173 0.27 -0.41 -8.46
N SER A 174 -0.03 -1.23 -7.44
CA SER A 174 0.95 -2.14 -6.81
C SER A 174 1.28 -3.38 -7.67
N GLY A 175 0.79 -3.44 -8.90
CA GLY A 175 1.00 -4.59 -9.80
C GLY A 175 -0.03 -5.71 -9.64
N GLY A 176 -1.13 -5.44 -8.93
CA GLY A 176 -2.18 -6.42 -8.65
C GLY A 176 -1.86 -7.29 -7.43
N VAL A 177 -2.60 -8.37 -7.29
CA VAL A 177 -2.39 -9.36 -6.23
C VAL A 177 -1.86 -10.67 -6.81
N THR A 178 -1.11 -11.42 -6.00
CA THR A 178 -0.66 -12.75 -6.40
C THR A 178 -1.81 -13.76 -6.42
N PRO A 179 -1.67 -14.91 -7.11
CA PRO A 179 -2.67 -15.98 -7.08
C PRO A 179 -2.93 -16.56 -5.68
N TYR A 180 -2.07 -16.26 -4.73
CA TYR A 180 -2.17 -16.74 -3.35
C TYR A 180 -2.88 -15.75 -2.42
N ALA A 181 -3.31 -14.61 -2.92
CA ALA A 181 -3.99 -13.60 -2.14
C ALA A 181 -5.36 -14.04 -1.64
N LYS A 182 -5.69 -13.69 -0.40
CA LYS A 182 -7.00 -13.91 0.22
C LYS A 182 -7.86 -12.66 0.04
N LEU A 183 -8.47 -12.50 -1.15
CA LEU A 183 -9.26 -11.31 -1.51
C LEU A 183 -10.46 -11.02 -0.59
N PRO A 184 -11.16 -12.03 -0.01
CA PRO A 184 -12.27 -11.77 0.91
C PRO A 184 -11.86 -11.19 2.26
N ASP A 185 -10.56 -11.11 2.56
CA ASP A 185 -10.06 -10.71 3.88
C ASP A 185 -8.76 -9.90 3.74
N VAL A 186 -8.91 -8.72 3.19
CA VAL A 186 -7.84 -7.72 3.13
C VAL A 186 -8.00 -6.78 4.33
N THR A 187 -6.91 -6.47 5.02
CA THR A 187 -6.93 -5.62 6.21
C THR A 187 -6.39 -4.24 5.85
N VAL A 188 -7.14 -3.20 6.21
CA VAL A 188 -6.65 -1.81 6.18
C VAL A 188 -6.48 -1.35 7.61
N VAL A 189 -5.29 -0.88 7.96
CA VAL A 189 -5.00 -0.28 9.27
C VAL A 189 -4.84 1.22 9.09
N ARG A 190 -5.70 1.97 9.75
CA ARG A 190 -5.68 3.43 9.76
C ARG A 190 -5.28 3.94 11.14
N THR A 191 -4.39 4.92 11.17
CA THR A 191 -3.96 5.58 12.40
C THR A 191 -4.62 6.96 12.48
N ASN A 192 -5.32 7.21 13.59
CA ASN A 192 -5.93 8.51 13.91
C ASN A 192 -5.38 8.98 15.25
N GLY A 193 -4.42 9.91 15.22
CA GLY A 193 -3.68 10.29 16.43
C GLY A 193 -2.95 9.09 17.01
N ASP A 194 -3.19 8.79 18.30
CA ASP A 194 -2.56 7.66 19.00
C ASP A 194 -3.31 6.32 18.80
N GLU A 195 -4.49 6.34 18.18
CA GLU A 195 -5.31 5.15 18.01
C GLU A 195 -5.09 4.51 16.63
N ARG A 196 -5.07 3.18 16.62
CA ARG A 196 -5.02 2.40 15.38
C ARG A 196 -6.26 1.54 15.26
N MET A 197 -6.93 1.64 14.11
CA MET A 197 -8.12 0.86 13.80
C MET A 197 -7.86 -0.03 12.60
N ALA A 198 -8.20 -1.31 12.73
CA ALA A 198 -8.10 -2.29 11.65
C ALA A 198 -9.49 -2.57 11.07
N TYR A 199 -9.61 -2.45 9.77
CA TYR A 199 -10.81 -2.74 9.00
C TYR A 199 -10.57 -3.99 8.16
N SER A 200 -11.52 -4.90 8.13
CA SER A 200 -11.52 -6.04 7.20
C SER A 200 -12.41 -5.69 6.02
N ILE A 201 -11.88 -5.85 4.81
CA ILE A 201 -12.60 -5.57 3.57
C ILE A 201 -12.55 -6.78 2.64
N ASN A 202 -13.63 -6.94 1.86
CA ASN A 202 -13.76 -8.00 0.88
C ASN A 202 -13.66 -7.40 -0.54
N LEU A 203 -12.53 -7.64 -1.22
CA LEU A 203 -12.34 -7.16 -2.59
C LEU A 203 -13.20 -7.89 -3.63
N GLN A 204 -13.92 -8.94 -3.22
CA GLN A 204 -14.81 -9.71 -4.12
C GLN A 204 -16.27 -9.26 -4.03
N SER A 205 -16.63 -8.38 -3.08
CA SER A 205 -17.99 -7.89 -2.89
C SER A 205 -18.14 -6.43 -3.29
N LYS A 206 -19.30 -6.10 -3.84
CA LYS A 206 -19.75 -4.72 -4.10
C LYS A 206 -19.86 -3.87 -2.84
N ASP A 207 -20.05 -4.49 -1.68
CA ASP A 207 -20.10 -3.81 -0.38
C ASP A 207 -18.79 -3.06 -0.07
N LEU A 208 -17.71 -3.39 -0.80
CA LEU A 208 -16.47 -2.64 -0.77
C LEU A 208 -16.69 -1.13 -0.99
N TYR A 209 -17.62 -0.74 -1.87
CA TYR A 209 -17.92 0.66 -2.17
C TYR A 209 -18.54 1.43 -0.99
N LEU A 210 -19.11 0.71 0.00
CA LEU A 210 -19.68 1.28 1.22
C LEU A 210 -18.69 1.25 2.40
N SER A 211 -17.51 0.69 2.22
CA SER A 211 -16.50 0.59 3.26
C SER A 211 -15.94 1.97 3.62
N PRO A 212 -15.81 2.33 4.91
CA PRO A 212 -15.21 3.60 5.34
C PRO A 212 -13.74 3.74 4.94
N VAL A 213 -13.09 2.65 4.55
CA VAL A 213 -11.70 2.61 4.06
C VAL A 213 -11.61 2.29 2.57
N PHE A 214 -12.70 2.47 1.81
CA PHE A 214 -12.66 2.37 0.35
C PHE A 214 -11.72 3.42 -0.24
N TYR A 215 -11.82 4.68 0.23
CA TYR A 215 -10.80 5.69 -0.01
C TYR A 215 -9.76 5.65 1.11
N LEU A 216 -8.51 5.58 0.69
CA LEU A 216 -7.38 5.49 1.60
C LEU A 216 -6.90 6.88 2.01
N GLU A 217 -6.38 6.96 3.23
CA GLU A 217 -5.75 8.14 3.78
C GLU A 217 -4.23 7.97 3.83
N GLN A 218 -3.54 9.08 4.04
CA GLN A 218 -2.09 9.09 4.21
C GLN A 218 -1.68 8.17 5.37
N ASN A 219 -0.60 7.42 5.14
CA ASN A 219 -0.05 6.44 6.08
C ASN A 219 -0.97 5.25 6.40
N ASP A 220 -2.06 5.03 5.64
CA ASP A 220 -2.80 3.78 5.73
C ASP A 220 -1.89 2.60 5.38
N LEU A 221 -2.07 1.49 6.08
CA LEU A 221 -1.40 0.23 5.78
C LEU A 221 -2.44 -0.77 5.27
N VAL A 222 -2.22 -1.28 4.07
CA VAL A 222 -3.05 -2.29 3.43
C VAL A 222 -2.33 -3.63 3.46
N TYR A 223 -2.89 -4.62 4.13
CA TYR A 223 -2.33 -5.95 4.21
C TYR A 223 -3.18 -6.95 3.45
N VAL A 224 -2.63 -7.46 2.35
CA VAL A 224 -3.23 -8.51 1.56
C VAL A 224 -2.74 -9.86 2.08
N LYS A 225 -3.58 -10.53 2.86
CA LYS A 225 -3.24 -11.80 3.52
C LYS A 225 -3.01 -12.92 2.51
N PRO A 226 -2.08 -13.86 2.78
CA PRO A 226 -1.94 -15.07 2.00
C PRO A 226 -3.10 -16.03 2.27
N ARG A 227 -3.44 -16.84 1.26
CA ARG A 227 -4.39 -17.94 1.37
C ARG A 227 -3.66 -19.20 1.84
N GLY A 228 -3.66 -19.45 3.14
CA GLY A 228 -3.01 -20.61 3.75
C GLY A 228 -1.53 -20.37 4.08
N LEU A 229 -0.89 -21.42 4.58
CA LEU A 229 0.54 -21.43 4.87
C LEU A 229 1.31 -21.36 3.53
N ARG A 230 1.98 -20.27 3.30
CA ARG A 230 3.04 -20.22 2.30
C ARG A 230 4.24 -20.97 2.90
N LEU A 231 4.41 -22.23 2.55
CA LEU A 231 5.72 -22.85 2.64
C LEU A 231 6.58 -22.00 1.70
N SER A 232 7.56 -21.29 2.26
CA SER A 232 8.48 -20.53 1.43
C SER A 232 9.05 -21.49 0.42
N THR A 233 8.70 -21.32 -0.84
CA THR A 233 9.31 -22.02 -1.95
C THR A 233 10.68 -21.37 -2.20
N ASP A 234 11.53 -21.39 -1.19
CA ASP A 234 12.93 -21.58 -1.44
C ASP A 234 13.02 -23.02 -1.95
N GLY A 235 12.87 -23.17 -3.26
CA GLY A 235 13.03 -24.48 -3.93
C GLY A 235 14.34 -25.16 -3.58
N ASP A 236 15.30 -24.42 -3.06
CA ASP A 236 16.54 -24.88 -2.45
C ASP A 236 16.33 -25.68 -1.16
N LEU A 237 15.37 -25.34 -0.29
CA LEU A 237 15.21 -26.07 0.96
C LEU A 237 14.61 -27.45 0.73
N PHE A 238 13.60 -27.56 -0.14
CA PHE A 238 12.98 -28.83 -0.50
C PHE A 238 13.98 -29.72 -1.27
N LEU A 239 14.72 -29.16 -2.22
CA LEU A 239 15.78 -29.87 -2.94
C LEU A 239 16.95 -30.25 -2.01
N ARG A 240 17.33 -29.41 -1.04
CA ARG A 240 18.35 -29.73 -0.04
C ARG A 240 17.91 -30.87 0.89
N ILE A 241 16.64 -30.89 1.32
CA ILE A 241 16.11 -32.00 2.12
C ILE A 241 16.08 -33.27 1.28
N LEU A 242 15.58 -33.24 0.04
CA LEU A 242 15.57 -34.37 -0.86
C LEU A 242 16.97 -34.89 -1.20
N MET A 243 17.93 -33.99 -1.42
CA MET A 243 19.33 -34.37 -1.67
C MET A 243 20.05 -34.86 -0.42
N SER A 244 19.67 -34.41 0.78
CA SER A 244 20.21 -34.94 2.03
C SER A 244 19.77 -36.38 2.27
N GLU A 245 18.52 -36.72 1.96
CA GLU A 245 18.01 -38.09 2.07
C GLU A 245 18.66 -39.08 1.06
N THR A 246 18.89 -38.59 -0.18
CA THR A 246 19.61 -39.42 -1.18
C THR A 246 21.07 -39.66 -0.81
N ASN A 247 21.72 -38.78 -0.07
CA ASN A 247 23.05 -38.98 0.46
C ASN A 247 23.08 -39.95 1.64
N LEU A 248 22.04 -39.97 2.48
CA LEU A 248 21.88 -40.95 3.55
C LEU A 248 21.70 -42.38 3.00
N VAL A 249 20.96 -42.55 1.93
CA VAL A 249 20.77 -43.84 1.27
C VAL A 249 22.08 -44.36 0.63
N LYS A 250 22.86 -43.46 0.03
CA LYS A 250 24.19 -43.79 -0.50
C LYS A 250 25.21 -44.14 0.59
N PHE A 251 25.11 -43.48 1.74
CA PHE A 251 25.97 -43.79 2.90
C PHE A 251 25.65 -45.15 3.48
N HIS A 252 24.39 -45.54 3.60
CA HIS A 252 23.95 -46.84 4.08
C HIS A 252 24.34 -47.99 3.12
N ALA A 253 24.25 -47.73 1.81
CA ALA A 253 24.63 -48.73 0.80
C ALA A 253 26.15 -49.03 0.80
N ARG A 254 26.99 -48.07 1.21
CA ARG A 254 28.47 -48.28 1.35
C ARG A 254 28.85 -49.04 2.63
N PHE A 255 28.02 -48.95 3.67
CA PHE A 255 28.30 -49.65 4.95
C PHE A 255 27.90 -51.13 4.91
N LEU A 256 27.07 -51.55 3.95
CA LEU A 256 26.64 -52.97 3.78
C LEU A 256 27.51 -53.74 2.79
N GLN A 257 28.56 -53.11 2.24
CA GLN A 257 29.54 -53.78 1.34
C GLN A 257 30.94 -53.95 1.97
N GLN A 258 31.12 -53.70 3.26
CA GLN A 258 32.28 -54.12 4.08
C GLN A 258 31.84 -55.22 5.05
#